data_6335b9400c7a7ceb5051d7309aac5c47
#
_entry.id   6335b9400c7a7ceb5051d7309aac5c47
#
_cell.length_a   1.000
_cell.length_b   1.000
_cell.length_c   1.000
_cell.angle_alpha   90.00
_cell.angle_beta   90.00
_cell.angle_gamma   90.00
#
_symmetry.space_group_name_H-M   'P 1'
#
loop_
_entity.id
_entity.type
_entity.pdbx_description
1 polymer ?
#
loop_
_entity_poly.entity_id
_entity_poly.type
_entity_poly.pdbx_seq_one_letter_code
_entity_poly.pdbx_strand_id
1 'polypeptide(L)'
;MIRLNWKLTFFSLFFFVSFLKLGFWQLDRKDEKITLIMKKAELSESEGIQPSDITSATESGTPVVLKGAFDKKVILLLDNKILDGVVGFEVLQLFRDQSGLNFLVNRGFVPAGRTRSENPEIPKIEDFLGAFEGYVYRQTTNPYAIEAEKVDYNFPQIVQEGIAFDLSRKLNREISPFIIRMRDNQAGALPRNWQVTNINPEKHQAYAVQWFLMSLAI
;
A
#
# COMPACT_ATOMS: atom_id res chain seq x y z
N MET A 1 30.85 41.02 -35.58
CA MET A 1 30.76 41.14 -34.11
C MET A 1 29.41 40.63 -33.66
N ILE A 2 29.36 39.56 -32.88
CA ILE A 2 28.13 39.04 -32.28
C ILE A 2 27.73 40.00 -31.15
N ARG A 3 26.62 40.73 -31.32
CA ARG A 3 26.10 41.59 -30.25
C ARG A 3 25.44 40.71 -29.21
N LEU A 4 26.12 40.55 -28.09
CA LEU A 4 25.58 39.79 -26.95
C LEU A 4 24.32 40.50 -26.40
N ASN A 5 23.17 39.81 -26.46
CA ASN A 5 21.96 40.35 -25.88
C ASN A 5 21.92 39.94 -24.39
N TRP A 6 22.26 40.86 -23.50
CA TRP A 6 22.38 40.60 -22.06
C TRP A 6 21.10 40.02 -21.45
N LYS A 7 19.91 40.39 -21.96
CA LYS A 7 18.63 39.84 -21.49
C LYS A 7 18.49 38.35 -21.82
N LEU A 8 18.86 37.99 -23.03
CA LEU A 8 18.86 36.61 -23.49
C LEU A 8 19.91 35.79 -22.73
N THR A 9 21.10 36.35 -22.53
CA THR A 9 22.17 35.69 -21.76
C THR A 9 21.74 35.44 -20.32
N PHE A 10 21.11 36.43 -19.67
CA PHE A 10 20.59 36.26 -18.31
C PHE A 10 19.50 35.20 -18.25
N PHE A 11 18.58 35.21 -19.21
CA PHE A 11 17.52 34.21 -19.33
C PHE A 11 18.10 32.79 -19.48
N SER A 12 19.04 32.61 -20.42
CA SER A 12 19.68 31.31 -20.63
C SER A 12 20.45 30.84 -19.38
N LEU A 13 21.20 31.74 -18.74
CA LEU A 13 21.91 31.37 -17.50
C LEU A 13 20.98 30.98 -16.36
N PHE A 14 19.88 31.71 -16.20
CA PHE A 14 18.88 31.39 -15.18
C PHE A 14 18.28 29.97 -15.39
N PHE A 15 17.85 29.66 -16.61
CA PHE A 15 17.28 28.35 -16.91
C PHE A 15 18.33 27.23 -16.89
N PHE A 16 19.55 27.50 -17.35
CA PHE A 16 20.66 26.56 -17.24
C PHE A 16 20.88 26.11 -15.79
N VAL A 17 21.02 27.07 -14.87
CA VAL A 17 21.18 26.77 -13.43
C VAL A 17 19.96 26.07 -12.85
N SER A 18 18.74 26.49 -13.25
CA SER A 18 17.50 25.89 -12.79
C SER A 18 17.39 24.43 -13.22
N PHE A 19 17.67 24.14 -14.48
CA PHE A 19 17.62 22.76 -14.99
C PHE A 19 18.68 21.86 -14.36
N LEU A 20 19.91 22.39 -14.14
CA LEU A 20 20.91 21.64 -13.38
C LEU A 20 20.42 21.28 -11.98
N LYS A 21 19.86 22.25 -11.25
CA LYS A 21 19.30 21.98 -9.91
C LYS A 21 18.20 20.93 -9.93
N LEU A 22 17.29 20.99 -10.91
CA LEU A 22 16.23 20.01 -11.07
C LEU A 22 16.79 18.62 -11.41
N GLY A 23 17.83 18.55 -12.23
CA GLY A 23 18.53 17.30 -12.52
C GLY A 23 19.11 16.64 -11.27
N PHE A 24 19.86 17.39 -10.48
CA PHE A 24 20.44 16.89 -9.22
C PHE A 24 19.34 16.52 -8.20
N TRP A 25 18.30 17.34 -8.05
CA TRP A 25 17.17 17.03 -7.18
C TRP A 25 16.49 15.71 -7.56
N GLN A 26 16.36 15.39 -8.85
CA GLN A 26 15.83 14.10 -9.29
C GLN A 26 16.76 12.94 -8.93
N LEU A 27 18.08 13.11 -8.98
CA LEU A 27 19.02 12.09 -8.52
C LEU A 27 18.89 11.84 -7.02
N ASP A 28 18.78 12.91 -6.22
CA ASP A 28 18.56 12.78 -4.76
C ASP A 28 17.28 12.01 -4.47
N ARG A 29 16.19 12.31 -5.20
CA ARG A 29 14.90 11.58 -5.07
C ARG A 29 15.04 10.11 -5.44
N LYS A 30 15.82 9.79 -6.49
CA LYS A 30 16.13 8.40 -6.85
C LYS A 30 16.80 7.67 -5.69
N ASP A 31 17.84 8.25 -5.11
CA ASP A 31 18.63 7.62 -4.05
C ASP A 31 17.80 7.43 -2.76
N GLU A 32 16.95 8.39 -2.41
CA GLU A 32 15.98 8.23 -1.32
C GLU A 32 15.03 7.05 -1.56
N LYS A 33 14.53 6.88 -2.79
CA LYS A 33 13.64 5.76 -3.12
C LYS A 33 14.34 4.41 -3.06
N ILE A 34 15.59 4.34 -3.55
CA ILE A 34 16.43 3.13 -3.43
C ILE A 34 16.63 2.77 -1.95
N THR A 35 17.01 3.73 -1.13
CA THR A 35 17.22 3.52 0.31
C THR A 35 15.95 3.02 1.00
N LEU A 36 14.79 3.59 0.66
CA LEU A 36 13.50 3.13 1.19
C LEU A 36 13.18 1.69 0.79
N ILE A 37 13.44 1.33 -0.47
CA ILE A 37 13.21 -0.03 -0.98
C ILE A 37 14.12 -1.02 -0.25
N MET A 38 15.42 -0.70 -0.11
CA MET A 38 16.38 -1.54 0.60
C MET A 38 15.99 -1.74 2.06
N LYS A 39 15.65 -0.65 2.78
CA LYS A 39 15.21 -0.74 4.17
C LYS A 39 13.98 -1.63 4.33
N LYS A 40 13.02 -1.54 3.41
CA LYS A 40 11.82 -2.38 3.45
C LYS A 40 12.09 -3.83 3.09
N ALA A 41 13.01 -4.09 2.15
CA ALA A 41 13.43 -5.44 1.83
C ALA A 41 14.12 -6.10 3.04
N GLU A 42 15.06 -5.39 3.67
CA GLU A 42 15.73 -5.85 4.89
C GLU A 42 14.73 -6.13 6.03
N LEU A 43 13.78 -5.22 6.25
CA LEU A 43 12.74 -5.42 7.25
C LEU A 43 11.86 -6.64 6.94
N SER A 44 11.54 -6.88 5.67
CA SER A 44 10.70 -8.01 5.26
C SER A 44 11.37 -9.38 5.41
N GLU A 45 12.70 -9.40 5.48
CA GLU A 45 13.51 -10.61 5.72
C GLU A 45 13.83 -10.84 7.21
N SER A 46 13.46 -9.87 8.07
CA SER A 46 13.66 -10.02 9.51
C SER A 46 12.77 -11.12 10.09
N GLU A 47 13.11 -11.61 11.26
CA GLU A 47 12.28 -12.58 11.98
C GLU A 47 10.90 -12.00 12.29
N GLY A 48 9.84 -12.79 12.06
CA GLY A 48 8.48 -12.38 12.29
C GLY A 48 8.17 -12.24 13.79
N ILE A 49 7.58 -11.10 14.16
CA ILE A 49 7.15 -10.85 15.53
C ILE A 49 5.86 -11.61 15.88
N GLN A 50 5.57 -11.77 17.17
CA GLN A 50 4.30 -12.30 17.64
C GLN A 50 3.19 -11.23 17.52
N PRO A 51 1.91 -11.61 17.32
CA PRO A 51 0.80 -10.67 17.26
C PRO A 51 0.66 -9.76 18.48
N SER A 52 1.04 -10.26 19.67
CA SER A 52 1.06 -9.50 20.93
C SER A 52 2.08 -8.36 20.97
N ASP A 53 3.13 -8.46 20.14
CA ASP A 53 4.23 -7.50 20.14
C ASP A 53 3.97 -6.32 19.18
N ILE A 54 2.86 -6.36 18.46
CA ILE A 54 2.45 -5.28 17.57
C ILE A 54 2.02 -4.07 18.41
N THR A 55 2.74 -2.96 18.28
CA THR A 55 2.49 -1.71 19.01
C THR A 55 2.29 -0.54 18.05
N SER A 56 1.94 0.61 18.60
CA SER A 56 1.89 1.85 17.83
C SER A 56 3.22 2.27 17.21
N ALA A 57 4.35 1.74 17.69
CA ALA A 57 5.68 1.96 17.13
C ALA A 57 6.07 0.98 16.02
N THR A 58 5.31 -0.12 15.82
CA THR A 58 5.62 -1.13 14.80
C THR A 58 5.58 -0.52 13.40
N GLU A 59 6.66 -0.64 12.64
CA GLU A 59 6.75 -0.12 11.28
C GLU A 59 5.91 -0.96 10.29
N SER A 60 5.33 -0.29 9.29
CA SER A 60 4.66 -1.01 8.18
C SER A 60 5.70 -1.80 7.37
N GLY A 61 5.45 -3.07 7.18
CA GLY A 61 6.36 -4.02 6.53
C GLY A 61 7.02 -5.00 7.51
N THR A 62 6.85 -4.80 8.83
CA THR A 62 7.34 -5.75 9.84
C THR A 62 6.65 -7.10 9.65
N PRO A 63 7.41 -8.21 9.50
CA PRO A 63 6.84 -9.54 9.41
C PRO A 63 6.13 -9.95 10.70
N VAL A 64 5.04 -10.69 10.58
CA VAL A 64 4.29 -11.23 11.70
C VAL A 64 3.80 -12.63 11.35
N VAL A 65 3.80 -13.53 12.34
CA VAL A 65 3.26 -14.88 12.21
C VAL A 65 1.97 -14.96 13.03
N LEU A 66 0.85 -15.21 12.36
CA LEU A 66 -0.45 -15.41 13.00
C LEU A 66 -0.82 -16.89 13.00
N LYS A 67 -1.39 -17.35 14.11
CA LYS A 67 -1.89 -18.74 14.25
C LYS A 67 -3.35 -18.69 14.67
N GLY A 68 -4.25 -19.27 13.89
CA GLY A 68 -5.67 -19.20 14.21
C GLY A 68 -6.58 -19.54 13.04
N ALA A 69 -7.69 -18.83 12.93
CA ALA A 69 -8.71 -19.11 11.92
C ALA A 69 -9.33 -17.83 11.33
N PHE A 70 -9.68 -17.90 10.06
CA PHE A 70 -10.47 -16.85 9.39
C PHE A 70 -11.95 -16.95 9.77
N ASP A 71 -12.55 -15.80 10.03
CA ASP A 71 -14.02 -15.71 10.11
C ASP A 71 -14.59 -15.85 8.69
N LYS A 72 -15.43 -16.87 8.47
CA LYS A 72 -15.98 -17.18 7.13
C LYS A 72 -17.03 -16.17 6.66
N LYS A 73 -17.55 -15.35 7.56
CA LYS A 73 -18.65 -14.42 7.28
C LYS A 73 -18.18 -12.99 7.12
N VAL A 74 -17.21 -12.56 7.92
CA VAL A 74 -16.79 -11.16 7.98
C VAL A 74 -15.73 -10.86 6.91
N ILE A 75 -16.19 -10.37 5.77
CA ILE A 75 -15.36 -10.01 4.62
C ILE A 75 -15.68 -8.58 4.19
N LEU A 76 -14.67 -7.76 4.06
CA LEU A 76 -14.75 -6.40 3.55
C LEU A 76 -14.01 -6.33 2.20
N LEU A 77 -14.56 -5.57 1.29
CA LEU A 77 -14.01 -5.31 -0.04
C LEU A 77 -13.54 -3.85 -0.10
N LEU A 78 -12.24 -3.65 -0.02
CA LEU A 78 -11.64 -2.33 -0.07
C LEU A 78 -11.66 -1.82 -1.51
N ASP A 79 -12.47 -0.80 -1.77
CA ASP A 79 -12.76 -0.24 -3.09
C ASP A 79 -11.59 0.54 -3.70
N ASN A 80 -11.76 0.93 -4.95
CA ASN A 80 -10.82 1.76 -5.72
C ASN A 80 -9.41 1.15 -5.84
N LYS A 81 -9.34 -0.17 -6.05
CA LYS A 81 -8.09 -0.88 -6.32
C LYS A 81 -7.95 -1.22 -7.79
N ILE A 82 -6.71 -1.12 -8.27
CA ILE A 82 -6.36 -1.45 -9.64
C ILE A 82 -5.14 -2.38 -9.59
N LEU A 83 -5.25 -3.52 -10.26
CA LEU A 83 -4.15 -4.45 -10.47
C LEU A 83 -4.00 -4.71 -11.97
N ASP A 84 -2.83 -4.41 -12.53
CA ASP A 84 -2.51 -4.61 -13.96
C ASP A 84 -3.56 -4.03 -14.93
N GLY A 85 -4.10 -2.83 -14.57
CA GLY A 85 -5.12 -2.14 -15.35
C GLY A 85 -6.55 -2.63 -15.12
N VAL A 86 -6.76 -3.66 -14.31
CA VAL A 86 -8.09 -4.20 -13.97
C VAL A 86 -8.57 -3.53 -12.68
N VAL A 87 -9.79 -2.97 -12.71
CA VAL A 87 -10.44 -2.39 -11.53
C VAL A 87 -11.04 -3.50 -10.67
N GLY A 88 -10.94 -3.36 -9.35
CA GLY A 88 -11.46 -4.35 -8.41
C GLY A 88 -11.31 -3.93 -6.97
N PHE A 89 -11.18 -4.91 -6.10
CA PHE A 89 -11.17 -4.74 -4.65
C PHE A 89 -10.01 -5.50 -4.01
N GLU A 90 -9.49 -4.97 -2.90
CA GLU A 90 -8.69 -5.78 -1.98
C GLU A 90 -9.60 -6.45 -0.93
N VAL A 91 -9.40 -7.75 -0.73
CA VAL A 91 -10.19 -8.56 0.19
C VAL A 91 -9.61 -8.48 1.60
N LEU A 92 -10.33 -7.85 2.51
CA LEU A 92 -10.02 -7.83 3.94
C LEU A 92 -10.92 -8.85 4.64
N GLN A 93 -10.34 -9.87 5.25
CA GLN A 93 -11.08 -10.89 5.98
C GLN A 93 -10.70 -10.87 7.46
N LEU A 94 -11.69 -10.98 8.34
CA LEU A 94 -11.44 -11.05 9.78
C LEU A 94 -10.73 -12.36 10.12
N PHE A 95 -9.67 -12.26 10.90
CA PHE A 95 -8.90 -13.38 11.42
C PHE A 95 -8.84 -13.30 12.94
N ARG A 96 -9.07 -14.42 13.61
CA ARG A 96 -8.89 -14.55 15.05
C ARG A 96 -7.66 -15.37 15.34
N ASP A 97 -6.69 -14.73 15.97
CA ASP A 97 -5.47 -15.39 16.43
C ASP A 97 -5.72 -16.25 17.66
N GLN A 98 -4.89 -17.26 17.90
CA GLN A 98 -4.97 -18.14 19.06
C GLN A 98 -4.79 -17.40 20.38
N SER A 99 -4.09 -16.27 20.39
CA SER A 99 -3.98 -15.38 21.55
C SER A 99 -5.28 -14.63 21.88
N GLY A 100 -6.31 -14.75 21.02
CA GLY A 100 -7.59 -14.06 21.16
C GLY A 100 -7.68 -12.71 20.47
N LEU A 101 -6.57 -12.20 19.92
CA LEU A 101 -6.54 -10.96 19.14
C LEU A 101 -7.23 -11.15 17.79
N ASN A 102 -7.90 -10.10 17.31
CA ASN A 102 -8.53 -10.12 16.00
C ASN A 102 -7.84 -9.10 15.08
N PHE A 103 -7.62 -9.50 13.83
CA PHE A 103 -7.00 -8.67 12.80
C PHE A 103 -7.84 -8.69 11.52
N LEU A 104 -7.84 -7.56 10.79
CA LEU A 104 -8.22 -7.57 9.39
C LEU A 104 -7.01 -8.02 8.57
N VAL A 105 -7.17 -9.12 7.86
CA VAL A 105 -6.12 -9.68 6.99
C VAL A 105 -6.45 -9.34 5.54
N ASN A 106 -5.56 -8.58 4.90
CA ASN A 106 -5.62 -8.30 3.49
C ASN A 106 -5.02 -9.49 2.72
N ARG A 107 -5.89 -10.21 2.03
CA ARG A 107 -5.54 -11.39 1.25
C ARG A 107 -4.99 -11.06 -0.14
N GLY A 108 -5.27 -9.87 -0.64
CA GLY A 108 -4.94 -9.42 -2.00
C GLY A 108 -6.18 -9.02 -2.79
N PHE A 109 -6.07 -8.99 -4.11
CA PHE A 109 -7.00 -8.40 -5.04
C PHE A 109 -7.96 -9.42 -5.67
N VAL A 110 -9.20 -8.98 -5.90
CA VAL A 110 -10.17 -9.64 -6.77
C VAL A 110 -10.72 -8.63 -7.79
N PRO A 111 -10.93 -9.02 -9.05
CA PRO A 111 -11.53 -8.14 -10.04
C PRO A 111 -12.97 -7.81 -9.66
N ALA A 112 -13.44 -6.61 -10.03
CA ALA A 112 -14.84 -6.24 -9.88
C ALA A 112 -15.73 -7.12 -10.76
N GLY A 113 -17.00 -7.32 -10.34
CA GLY A 113 -18.01 -7.96 -11.18
C GLY A 113 -18.30 -7.17 -12.47
N ARG A 114 -19.15 -7.70 -13.32
CA ARG A 114 -19.53 -7.05 -14.60
C ARG A 114 -20.27 -5.74 -14.39
N THR A 115 -20.96 -5.61 -13.27
CA THR A 115 -21.66 -4.39 -12.85
C THR A 115 -21.23 -4.01 -11.45
N ARG A 116 -21.39 -2.72 -11.07
CA ARG A 116 -21.03 -2.20 -9.75
C ARG A 116 -21.89 -2.80 -8.61
N SER A 117 -23.03 -3.38 -8.94
CA SER A 117 -23.95 -4.02 -7.97
C SER A 117 -23.69 -5.53 -7.82
N GLU A 118 -22.84 -6.10 -8.63
CA GLU A 118 -22.50 -7.52 -8.58
C GLU A 118 -21.30 -7.72 -7.66
N ASN A 119 -21.49 -8.52 -6.60
CA ASN A 119 -20.38 -8.88 -5.73
C ASN A 119 -19.33 -9.70 -6.52
N PRO A 120 -18.05 -9.40 -6.36
CA PRO A 120 -16.99 -10.18 -6.99
C PRO A 120 -16.98 -11.62 -6.47
N GLU A 121 -16.50 -12.53 -7.27
CA GLU A 121 -16.23 -13.89 -6.83
C GLU A 121 -14.99 -13.89 -5.91
N ILE A 122 -15.22 -14.23 -4.63
CA ILE A 122 -14.16 -14.26 -3.63
C ILE A 122 -13.78 -15.73 -3.38
N PRO A 123 -12.55 -16.13 -3.72
CA PRO A 123 -12.08 -17.49 -3.41
C PRO A 123 -12.16 -17.78 -1.92
N LYS A 124 -12.88 -18.84 -1.57
CA LYS A 124 -13.04 -19.26 -0.16
C LYS A 124 -11.73 -19.79 0.39
N ILE A 125 -11.46 -19.51 1.64
CA ILE A 125 -10.45 -20.24 2.42
C ILE A 125 -11.17 -21.38 3.10
N GLU A 126 -10.90 -22.60 2.65
CA GLU A 126 -11.42 -23.80 3.30
C GLU A 126 -10.65 -24.03 4.61
N ASP A 127 -11.38 -24.30 5.67
CA ASP A 127 -10.96 -24.66 7.04
C ASP A 127 -9.47 -24.44 7.37
N PHE A 128 -9.03 -23.18 7.21
CA PHE A 128 -7.68 -22.79 7.55
C PHE A 128 -7.54 -22.79 9.09
N LEU A 129 -7.00 -23.87 9.60
CA LEU A 129 -6.49 -23.99 10.96
C LEU A 129 -4.98 -24.10 10.85
N GLY A 130 -4.27 -22.99 10.99
CA GLY A 130 -2.83 -23.03 10.81
C GLY A 130 -2.15 -21.69 11.11
N ALA A 131 -0.90 -21.64 10.75
CA ALA A 131 -0.11 -20.44 10.81
C ALA A 131 0.04 -19.87 9.40
N PHE A 132 -0.01 -18.55 9.27
CA PHE A 132 0.41 -17.85 8.06
C PHE A 132 1.32 -16.67 8.40
N GLU A 133 2.12 -16.31 7.45
CA GLU A 133 3.00 -15.16 7.52
C GLU A 133 2.37 -13.97 6.79
N GLY A 134 2.56 -12.79 7.35
CA GLY A 134 2.11 -11.55 6.75
C GLY A 134 3.00 -10.39 7.18
N TYR A 135 2.63 -9.20 6.74
CA TYR A 135 3.29 -7.97 7.09
C TYR A 135 2.32 -7.02 7.77
N VAL A 136 2.75 -6.43 8.87
CA VAL A 136 1.99 -5.36 9.54
C VAL A 136 1.85 -4.18 8.57
N TYR A 137 0.63 -3.70 8.40
CA TYR A 137 0.35 -2.53 7.59
C TYR A 137 -0.46 -1.52 8.39
N ARG A 138 0.11 -0.33 8.53
CA ARG A 138 -0.60 0.80 9.10
C ARG A 138 -1.31 1.55 7.99
N GLN A 139 -2.62 1.57 8.04
CA GLN A 139 -3.40 2.39 7.13
C GLN A 139 -3.23 3.87 7.48
N THR A 140 -2.84 4.67 6.51
CA THR A 140 -2.89 6.12 6.61
C THR A 140 -4.33 6.56 6.38
N THR A 141 -4.87 7.32 7.32
CA THR A 141 -6.20 7.94 7.16
C THR A 141 -6.18 8.86 5.96
N ASN A 142 -7.11 8.67 5.05
CA ASN A 142 -7.31 9.58 3.93
C ASN A 142 -8.03 10.84 4.47
N PRO A 143 -7.40 12.03 4.47
CA PRO A 143 -8.06 13.25 4.96
C PRO A 143 -9.27 13.67 4.13
N TYR A 144 -9.47 13.05 2.96
CA TYR A 144 -10.61 13.28 2.07
C TYR A 144 -11.65 12.16 2.14
N ALA A 145 -11.53 11.21 3.07
CA ALA A 145 -12.56 10.20 3.28
C ALA A 145 -13.85 10.90 3.73
N ILE A 146 -14.87 10.79 2.93
CA ILE A 146 -16.22 11.20 3.26
C ILE A 146 -16.68 10.32 4.42
N GLU A 147 -17.27 10.93 5.45
CA GLU A 147 -17.75 10.38 6.72
C GLU A 147 -17.69 8.84 6.86
N ALA A 148 -17.19 8.37 8.02
CA ALA A 148 -17.03 6.95 8.29
C ALA A 148 -18.22 6.13 7.80
N GLU A 149 -18.01 5.36 6.75
CA GLU A 149 -19.04 4.46 6.20
C GLU A 149 -19.59 3.58 7.32
N LYS A 150 -20.89 3.62 7.52
CA LYS A 150 -21.54 2.75 8.51
C LYS A 150 -21.39 1.32 8.05
N VAL A 151 -20.65 0.50 8.78
CA VAL A 151 -20.58 -0.93 8.51
C VAL A 151 -21.98 -1.51 8.66
N ASP A 152 -22.49 -2.04 7.58
CA ASP A 152 -23.72 -2.86 7.58
C ASP A 152 -23.34 -4.32 7.96
N TYR A 153 -24.32 -5.12 8.34
CA TYR A 153 -24.07 -6.55 8.69
C TYR A 153 -24.14 -7.48 7.48
N ASN A 154 -24.35 -6.93 6.28
CA ASN A 154 -24.40 -7.68 5.04
C ASN A 154 -23.00 -7.87 4.48
N PHE A 155 -22.37 -9.00 4.74
CA PHE A 155 -21.07 -9.36 4.18
C PHE A 155 -21.20 -10.23 2.92
N PRO A 156 -20.34 -10.07 1.93
CA PRO A 156 -19.22 -9.09 1.85
C PRO A 156 -19.70 -7.66 1.69
N GLN A 157 -19.04 -6.71 2.37
CA GLN A 157 -19.35 -5.28 2.29
C GLN A 157 -18.24 -4.50 1.61
N ILE A 158 -18.59 -3.62 0.68
CA ILE A 158 -17.67 -2.70 0.03
C ILE A 158 -17.40 -1.52 0.97
N VAL A 159 -16.12 -1.18 1.15
CA VAL A 159 -15.63 -0.09 2.00
C VAL A 159 -14.53 0.69 1.29
N GLN A 160 -14.41 1.99 1.58
CA GLN A 160 -13.36 2.83 0.99
C GLN A 160 -12.08 2.83 1.81
N GLU A 161 -12.18 2.61 3.11
CA GLU A 161 -11.06 2.52 4.04
C GLU A 161 -11.22 1.37 5.04
N GLY A 162 -10.10 0.99 5.69
CA GLY A 162 -10.14 0.00 6.75
C GLY A 162 -10.81 0.58 8.00
N ILE A 163 -11.93 0.01 8.35
CA ILE A 163 -12.85 0.47 9.38
C ILE A 163 -12.79 -0.42 10.63
N ALA A 164 -11.57 -0.78 11.05
CA ALA A 164 -11.38 -1.66 12.20
C ALA A 164 -12.13 -1.18 13.45
N PHE A 165 -12.15 0.15 13.70
CA PHE A 165 -12.83 0.71 14.86
C PHE A 165 -14.35 0.53 14.80
N ASP A 166 -14.98 0.84 13.66
CA ASP A 166 -16.42 0.69 13.50
C ASP A 166 -16.83 -0.79 13.51
N LEU A 167 -16.02 -1.65 12.91
CA LEU A 167 -16.22 -3.09 12.93
C LEU A 167 -16.08 -3.66 14.35
N SER A 168 -15.10 -3.20 15.14
CA SER A 168 -14.93 -3.57 16.56
C SER A 168 -16.18 -3.28 17.36
N ARG A 169 -16.70 -2.06 17.22
CA ARG A 169 -17.91 -1.63 17.93
C ARG A 169 -19.15 -2.46 17.53
N LYS A 170 -19.29 -2.74 16.22
CA LYS A 170 -20.46 -3.49 15.72
C LYS A 170 -20.44 -4.98 16.05
N LEU A 171 -19.26 -5.60 15.98
CA LEU A 171 -19.12 -7.02 16.31
C LEU A 171 -18.95 -7.27 17.81
N ASN A 172 -18.86 -6.21 18.63
CA ASN A 172 -18.49 -6.27 20.06
C ASN A 172 -17.22 -7.13 20.27
N ARG A 173 -16.23 -6.92 19.42
CA ARG A 173 -14.93 -7.60 19.44
C ARG A 173 -13.83 -6.57 19.26
N GLU A 174 -12.79 -6.63 20.06
CA GLU A 174 -11.62 -5.82 19.85
C GLU A 174 -10.88 -6.27 18.59
N ILE A 175 -10.73 -5.34 17.64
CA ILE A 175 -10.02 -5.59 16.37
C ILE A 175 -8.83 -4.64 16.32
N SER A 176 -7.65 -5.18 16.04
CA SER A 176 -6.43 -4.41 15.90
C SER A 176 -6.61 -3.30 14.85
N PRO A 177 -6.10 -2.08 15.11
CA PRO A 177 -6.08 -1.00 14.12
C PRO A 177 -5.11 -1.26 12.96
N PHE A 178 -4.27 -2.29 13.09
CA PHE A 178 -3.34 -2.69 12.04
C PHE A 178 -3.97 -3.75 11.15
N ILE A 179 -3.78 -3.56 9.84
CA ILE A 179 -4.10 -4.57 8.85
C ILE A 179 -2.89 -5.48 8.68
N ILE A 180 -3.11 -6.78 8.54
CA ILE A 180 -2.04 -7.70 8.18
C ILE A 180 -2.15 -8.02 6.69
N ARG A 181 -1.13 -7.69 5.92
CA ARG A 181 -1.01 -8.06 4.51
C ARG A 181 -0.43 -9.46 4.41
N MET A 182 -1.23 -10.39 3.91
CA MET A 182 -0.84 -11.80 3.81
C MET A 182 0.32 -11.96 2.81
N ARG A 183 1.29 -12.80 3.12
CA ARG A 183 2.41 -13.13 2.23
C ARG A 183 1.93 -13.91 0.99
N ASP A 184 2.65 -13.82 -0.14
CA ASP A 184 2.18 -14.31 -1.45
C ASP A 184 2.12 -15.83 -1.56
N ASN A 185 2.97 -16.57 -0.93
CA ASN A 185 3.01 -18.03 -0.97
C ASN A 185 2.09 -18.73 0.04
N GLN A 186 1.18 -18.01 0.69
CA GLN A 186 0.30 -18.56 1.71
C GLN A 186 -1.01 -19.09 1.12
N ALA A 187 -1.57 -20.12 1.77
CA ALA A 187 -2.88 -20.66 1.38
C ALA A 187 -3.98 -19.59 1.53
N GLY A 188 -4.72 -19.34 0.46
CA GLY A 188 -5.75 -18.31 0.41
C GLY A 188 -5.26 -16.90 0.08
N ALA A 189 -3.97 -16.76 -0.22
CA ALA A 189 -3.42 -15.53 -0.77
C ALA A 189 -3.94 -15.27 -2.18
N LEU A 190 -4.29 -14.01 -2.48
CA LEU A 190 -4.80 -13.55 -3.76
C LEU A 190 -3.74 -12.70 -4.49
N PRO A 191 -3.86 -12.47 -5.80
CA PRO A 191 -2.97 -11.59 -6.54
C PRO A 191 -2.84 -10.22 -5.88
N ARG A 192 -1.67 -9.59 -5.98
CA ARG A 192 -1.42 -8.29 -5.34
C ARG A 192 -0.29 -7.54 -6.02
N ASN A 193 -0.28 -6.22 -5.84
CA ASN A 193 0.81 -5.34 -6.20
C ASN A 193 0.94 -4.22 -5.16
N TRP A 194 1.48 -4.57 -3.99
CA TRP A 194 1.71 -3.58 -2.92
C TRP A 194 3.06 -2.91 -3.11
N GLN A 195 3.07 -1.90 -3.95
CA GLN A 195 4.29 -1.14 -4.24
C GLN A 195 4.82 -0.42 -3.00
N VAL A 196 6.13 -0.44 -2.84
CA VAL A 196 6.85 0.25 -1.76
C VAL A 196 6.87 1.76 -1.99
N THR A 197 6.88 2.16 -3.26
CA THR A 197 6.98 3.56 -3.68
C THR A 197 6.00 3.87 -4.81
N ASN A 198 5.48 5.10 -4.82
CA ASN A 198 4.54 5.55 -5.86
C ASN A 198 5.22 5.76 -7.22
N ILE A 199 6.52 6.07 -7.22
CA ILE A 199 7.32 6.31 -8.42
C ILE A 199 8.60 5.49 -8.28
N ASN A 200 8.89 4.70 -9.31
CA ASN A 200 10.11 3.89 -9.35
C ASN A 200 11.36 4.76 -9.49
N PRO A 201 12.50 4.36 -8.90
CA PRO A 201 13.77 5.07 -9.00
C PRO A 201 14.20 5.38 -10.44
N GLU A 202 13.92 4.49 -11.39
CA GLU A 202 14.27 4.62 -12.81
C GLU A 202 13.56 5.81 -13.46
N LYS A 203 12.33 6.13 -13.04
CA LYS A 203 11.62 7.33 -13.55
C LYS A 203 12.30 8.62 -13.09
N HIS A 204 12.77 8.67 -11.85
CA HIS A 204 13.54 9.81 -11.36
C HIS A 204 14.85 9.97 -12.15
N GLN A 205 15.53 8.87 -12.46
CA GLN A 205 16.74 8.89 -13.29
C GLN A 205 16.44 9.42 -14.70
N ALA A 206 15.36 8.97 -15.33
CA ALA A 206 14.95 9.44 -16.65
C ALA A 206 14.67 10.95 -16.65
N TYR A 207 13.97 11.45 -15.63
CA TYR A 207 13.74 12.89 -15.47
C TYR A 207 15.03 13.67 -15.22
N ALA A 208 15.98 13.15 -14.46
CA ALA A 208 17.27 13.78 -14.28
C ALA A 208 18.00 13.98 -15.63
N VAL A 209 18.04 12.93 -16.45
CA VAL A 209 18.62 13.00 -17.80
C VAL A 209 17.92 14.06 -18.65
N GLN A 210 16.60 14.14 -18.64
CA GLN A 210 15.85 15.16 -19.37
C GLN A 210 16.25 16.59 -18.93
N TRP A 211 16.34 16.82 -17.62
CA TRP A 211 16.74 18.13 -17.10
C TRP A 211 18.15 18.51 -17.49
N PHE A 212 19.11 17.58 -17.44
CA PHE A 212 20.49 17.84 -17.89
C PHE A 212 20.56 18.09 -19.38
N LEU A 213 19.81 17.36 -20.21
CA LEU A 213 19.75 17.63 -21.65
C LEU A 213 19.17 19.01 -21.96
N MET A 214 18.11 19.42 -21.22
CA MET A 214 17.54 20.76 -21.36
C MET A 214 18.56 21.86 -20.95
N SER A 215 19.37 21.59 -19.91
CA SER A 215 20.41 22.53 -19.52
C SER A 215 21.49 22.71 -20.60
N LEU A 216 21.81 21.65 -21.35
CA LEU A 216 22.77 21.70 -22.43
C LEU A 216 22.22 22.38 -23.71
N ALA A 217 20.91 22.34 -23.90
CA ALA A 217 20.25 22.88 -25.10
C ALA A 217 20.00 24.40 -25.03
N ILE A 218 20.08 25.04 -23.86
CA ILE A 218 19.78 26.45 -23.65
C ILE A 218 21.01 27.34 -23.65
#